data_ca61b250798e828b55cb501ec981048b
#
_entry.id   ca61b250798e828b55cb501ec981048b
#
_cell.length_a   1.000
_cell.length_b   1.000
_cell.length_c   1.000
_cell.angle_alpha   90.00
_cell.angle_beta   90.00
_cell.angle_gamma   90.00
#
_symmetry.space_group_name_H-M   'P 1'
#
loop_
_entity.id
_entity.type
_entity.pdbx_description
1 polymer ?
#
loop_
_entity_poly.entity_id
_entity_poly.type
_entity_poly.pdbx_seq_one_letter_code
_entity_poly.pdbx_strand_id
1 'polypeptide(L)'
;MEHPPGEAWPELVEPRSWNPDLPGTYDRVARPYADQFFTELERKPFDRELLDRFAERMRGRGRVCDLGCGPGHVGRYLHERGIDVFGLDVSPAMVALACELNPAMRFEQGDLRALSLPADSQVGIVSFYSLIHLERSEAEGALRELARVLVSGGLLLLAFHGGEGAVHADDWFGHGVSVDATLYRPDEMATYMEAADFAVEAITSRPPYEFEYQTPRVYAAGVKR
;
A
#
# COMPACT_ATOMS: atom_id res chain seq x y z
N MET A 1 -3.63 4.52 8.75
CA MET A 1 -4.82 4.07 9.49
C MET A 1 -5.32 5.27 10.27
N GLU A 2 -6.46 5.82 9.88
CA GLU A 2 -7.11 6.88 10.67
C GLU A 2 -7.88 6.21 11.79
N HIS A 3 -7.78 6.75 13.00
CA HIS A 3 -8.47 6.23 14.17
C HIS A 3 -9.85 6.88 14.26
N PRO A 4 -10.93 6.13 14.50
CA PRO A 4 -12.23 6.74 14.80
C PRO A 4 -12.08 7.64 16.04
N PRO A 5 -12.71 8.82 16.06
CA PRO A 5 -12.58 9.75 17.18
C PRO A 5 -13.12 9.10 18.47
N GLY A 6 -12.25 8.93 19.48
CA GLY A 6 -12.60 8.43 20.81
C GLY A 6 -12.04 7.07 21.21
N GLU A 7 -11.38 6.34 20.32
CA GLU A 7 -10.71 5.07 20.68
C GLU A 7 -9.25 5.29 21.06
N ALA A 8 -8.72 4.44 21.94
CA ALA A 8 -7.30 4.46 22.28
C ALA A 8 -6.45 3.92 21.11
N TRP A 9 -5.30 4.52 20.86
CA TRP A 9 -4.36 4.02 19.86
C TRP A 9 -3.90 2.60 20.21
N PRO A 10 -3.83 1.66 19.24
CA PRO A 10 -3.29 0.33 19.49
C PRO A 10 -1.89 0.39 20.07
N GLU A 11 -1.60 -0.46 21.03
CA GLU A 11 -0.27 -0.54 21.64
C GLU A 11 0.72 -1.19 20.68
N LEU A 12 2.01 -0.78 20.80
CA LEU A 12 3.10 -1.51 20.16
C LEU A 12 3.20 -2.89 20.80
N VAL A 13 3.12 -3.94 19.99
CA VAL A 13 3.17 -5.32 20.47
C VAL A 13 4.20 -6.12 19.69
N GLU A 14 4.74 -7.16 20.32
CA GLU A 14 5.37 -8.24 19.59
C GLU A 14 4.28 -8.99 18.81
N PRO A 15 4.49 -9.30 17.52
CA PRO A 15 3.50 -10.02 16.71
C PRO A 15 3.14 -11.36 17.38
N ARG A 16 1.89 -11.52 17.81
CA ARG A 16 1.45 -12.73 18.52
C ARG A 16 1.02 -13.84 17.57
N SER A 17 0.43 -13.49 16.47
CA SER A 17 0.10 -14.34 15.34
C SER A 17 -0.14 -13.42 14.17
N TRP A 18 0.46 -13.75 13.05
CA TRP A 18 0.29 -12.93 11.86
C TRP A 18 -1.13 -13.11 11.29
N ASN A 19 -1.64 -12.09 10.57
CA ASN A 19 -2.98 -12.06 9.97
C ASN A 19 -3.29 -13.34 9.15
N PRO A 20 -3.81 -14.44 9.75
CA PRO A 20 -3.96 -15.69 9.02
C PRO A 20 -5.08 -15.63 7.99
N ASP A 21 -6.02 -14.70 8.16
CA ASP A 21 -7.15 -14.44 7.25
C ASP A 21 -7.23 -12.95 6.91
N LEU A 22 -6.15 -12.40 6.38
CA LEU A 22 -6.11 -10.99 5.95
C LEU A 22 -7.23 -10.65 4.94
N PRO A 23 -7.49 -11.49 3.90
CA PRO A 23 -8.61 -11.23 2.99
C PRO A 23 -9.94 -11.14 3.70
N GLY A 24 -10.28 -12.11 4.56
CA GLY A 24 -11.54 -12.12 5.30
C GLY A 24 -11.68 -10.98 6.31
N THR A 25 -10.56 -10.50 6.87
CA THR A 25 -10.54 -9.29 7.71
C THR A 25 -10.98 -8.08 6.88
N TYR A 26 -10.35 -7.84 5.73
CA TYR A 26 -10.69 -6.71 4.86
C TYR A 26 -12.07 -6.86 4.20
N ASP A 27 -12.53 -8.08 3.91
CA ASP A 27 -13.88 -8.32 3.39
C ASP A 27 -14.96 -7.80 4.36
N ARG A 28 -14.77 -7.99 5.65
CA ARG A 28 -15.74 -7.56 6.69
C ARG A 28 -15.75 -6.05 6.90
N VAL A 29 -14.65 -5.38 6.66
CA VAL A 29 -14.51 -3.93 6.89
C VAL A 29 -14.47 -3.10 5.63
N ALA A 30 -14.73 -3.67 4.44
CA ALA A 30 -14.55 -2.98 3.17
C ALA A 30 -15.31 -1.65 3.10
N ARG A 31 -16.60 -1.64 3.47
CA ARG A 31 -17.40 -0.41 3.43
C ARG A 31 -16.98 0.61 4.51
N PRO A 32 -16.87 0.26 5.80
CA PRO A 32 -16.36 1.18 6.82
C PRO A 32 -14.97 1.73 6.49
N TYR A 33 -14.09 0.90 5.94
CA TYR A 33 -12.77 1.34 5.48
C TYR A 33 -12.88 2.40 4.37
N ALA A 34 -13.70 2.14 3.36
CA ALA A 34 -13.89 3.11 2.27
C ALA A 34 -14.52 4.42 2.77
N ASP A 35 -15.53 4.34 3.64
CA ASP A 35 -16.17 5.53 4.20
C ASP A 35 -15.17 6.43 4.93
N GLN A 36 -14.12 5.85 5.51
CA GLN A 36 -13.08 6.58 6.22
C GLN A 36 -11.93 7.05 5.30
N PHE A 37 -11.48 6.22 4.36
CA PHE A 37 -10.21 6.44 3.66
C PHE A 37 -10.35 6.86 2.18
N PHE A 38 -11.52 6.73 1.57
CA PHE A 38 -11.68 6.97 0.13
C PHE A 38 -11.35 8.41 -0.30
N THR A 39 -11.49 9.37 0.62
CA THR A 39 -11.17 10.80 0.37
C THR A 39 -9.92 11.26 1.13
N GLU A 40 -9.17 10.38 1.76
CA GLU A 40 -8.05 10.75 2.64
C GLU A 40 -6.98 11.60 1.96
N LEU A 41 -6.75 11.39 0.65
CA LEU A 41 -5.78 12.16 -0.12
C LEU A 41 -6.11 13.66 -0.16
N GLU A 42 -7.38 14.07 0.02
CA GLU A 42 -7.75 15.49 0.09
C GLU A 42 -7.05 16.21 1.25
N ARG A 43 -6.76 15.48 2.33
CA ARG A 43 -6.14 15.97 3.55
C ARG A 43 -4.65 15.62 3.66
N LYS A 44 -4.09 14.88 2.68
CA LYS A 44 -2.68 14.40 2.66
C LYS A 44 -1.87 15.07 1.55
N PRO A 45 -1.48 16.35 1.71
CA PRO A 45 -0.79 17.09 0.64
C PRO A 45 0.55 16.48 0.25
N PHE A 46 1.31 15.91 1.20
CA PHE A 46 2.59 15.28 0.91
C PHE A 46 2.42 14.01 0.05
N ASP A 47 1.40 13.19 0.36
CA ASP A 47 1.08 11.98 -0.42
C ASP A 47 0.69 12.36 -1.86
N ARG A 48 -0.11 13.43 -2.04
CA ARG A 48 -0.46 13.94 -3.37
C ARG A 48 0.78 14.40 -4.14
N GLU A 49 1.69 15.14 -3.50
CA GLU A 49 2.92 15.60 -4.15
C GLU A 49 3.77 14.42 -4.66
N LEU A 50 3.89 13.35 -3.87
CA LEU A 50 4.61 12.14 -4.30
C LEU A 50 3.90 11.44 -5.47
N LEU A 51 2.58 11.31 -5.40
CA LEU A 51 1.77 10.73 -6.47
C LEU A 51 1.80 11.58 -7.74
N ASP A 52 1.83 12.92 -7.64
CA ASP A 52 1.99 13.82 -8.78
C ASP A 52 3.34 13.62 -9.48
N ARG A 53 4.43 13.56 -8.71
CA ARG A 53 5.78 13.26 -9.23
C ARG A 53 5.85 11.88 -9.87
N PHE A 54 5.20 10.89 -9.25
CA PHE A 54 5.10 9.54 -9.82
C PHE A 54 4.34 9.57 -11.15
N ALA A 55 3.19 10.24 -11.21
CA ALA A 55 2.39 10.37 -12.42
C ALA A 55 3.15 11.06 -13.55
N GLU A 56 3.89 12.14 -13.26
CA GLU A 56 4.74 12.82 -14.25
C GLU A 56 5.76 11.88 -14.86
N ARG A 57 6.40 11.02 -14.06
CA ARG A 57 7.39 10.04 -14.51
C ARG A 57 6.76 8.90 -15.31
N MET A 58 5.50 8.53 -15.04
CA MET A 58 4.82 7.39 -15.67
C MET A 58 4.02 7.75 -16.91
N ARG A 59 3.79 9.04 -17.15
CA ARG A 59 2.93 9.51 -18.26
C ARG A 59 3.41 8.97 -19.61
N GLY A 60 2.53 8.24 -20.30
CA GLY A 60 2.80 7.68 -21.63
C GLY A 60 3.81 6.54 -21.69
N ARG A 61 4.29 6.04 -20.53
CA ARG A 61 5.26 4.93 -20.50
C ARG A 61 4.63 3.54 -20.58
N GLY A 62 3.38 3.40 -20.18
CA GLY A 62 2.65 2.13 -20.16
C GLY A 62 1.80 1.98 -18.91
N ARG A 63 1.49 0.73 -18.55
CA ARG A 63 0.56 0.41 -17.48
C ARG A 63 1.21 0.45 -16.10
N VAL A 64 0.48 1.01 -15.14
CA VAL A 64 0.81 1.10 -13.71
C VAL A 64 -0.11 0.19 -12.91
N CYS A 65 0.40 -0.43 -11.86
CA CYS A 65 -0.37 -1.19 -10.88
C CYS A 65 -0.48 -0.42 -9.55
N ASP A 66 -1.70 -0.22 -9.05
CA ASP A 66 -1.99 0.16 -7.67
C ASP A 66 -2.18 -1.12 -6.86
N LEU A 67 -1.18 -1.49 -6.04
CA LEU A 67 -1.08 -2.78 -5.38
C LEU A 67 -1.48 -2.69 -3.91
N GLY A 68 -2.46 -3.50 -3.49
CA GLY A 68 -3.18 -3.34 -2.24
C GLY A 68 -4.07 -2.11 -2.31
N CYS A 69 -4.82 -1.99 -3.42
CA CYS A 69 -5.53 -0.77 -3.79
C CYS A 69 -6.69 -0.41 -2.86
N GLY A 70 -7.16 -1.35 -2.01
CA GLY A 70 -8.33 -1.15 -1.18
C GLY A 70 -9.52 -0.64 -2.01
N PRO A 71 -10.19 0.47 -1.63
CA PRO A 71 -11.32 1.03 -2.37
C PRO A 71 -10.90 1.78 -3.66
N GLY A 72 -9.62 1.77 -4.03
CA GLY A 72 -9.10 2.31 -5.29
C GLY A 72 -8.84 3.81 -5.32
N HIS A 73 -8.70 4.47 -4.17
CA HIS A 73 -8.54 5.93 -4.10
C HIS A 73 -7.18 6.42 -4.62
N VAL A 74 -6.09 5.67 -4.42
CA VAL A 74 -4.76 5.99 -4.94
C VAL A 74 -4.74 5.81 -6.46
N GLY A 75 -5.24 4.67 -6.95
CA GLY A 75 -5.38 4.42 -8.38
C GLY A 75 -6.26 5.47 -9.07
N ARG A 76 -7.40 5.84 -8.48
CA ARG A 76 -8.26 6.93 -8.98
C ARG A 76 -7.49 8.24 -9.13
N TYR A 77 -6.71 8.61 -8.11
CA TYR A 77 -5.90 9.83 -8.14
C TYR A 77 -4.91 9.85 -9.31
N LEU A 78 -4.29 8.71 -9.62
CA LEU A 78 -3.40 8.55 -10.77
C LEU A 78 -4.15 8.54 -12.10
N HIS A 79 -5.29 7.85 -12.14
CA HIS A 79 -6.16 7.81 -13.34
C HIS A 79 -6.62 9.20 -13.77
N GLU A 80 -7.06 10.03 -12.81
CA GLU A 80 -7.46 11.44 -13.05
C GLU A 80 -6.30 12.30 -13.60
N ARG A 81 -5.05 11.85 -13.45
CA ARG A 81 -3.84 12.47 -14.02
C ARG A 81 -3.42 11.89 -15.36
N GLY A 82 -4.28 11.04 -15.94
CA GLY A 82 -4.07 10.45 -17.26
C GLY A 82 -3.10 9.27 -17.27
N ILE A 83 -2.91 8.58 -16.14
CA ILE A 83 -2.12 7.35 -16.06
C ILE A 83 -3.00 6.14 -16.39
N ASP A 84 -2.50 5.23 -17.24
CA ASP A 84 -3.10 3.91 -17.46
C ASP A 84 -2.81 3.06 -16.21
N VAL A 85 -3.74 3.05 -15.27
CA VAL A 85 -3.61 2.38 -13.97
C VAL A 85 -4.75 1.41 -13.73
N PHE A 86 -4.43 0.26 -13.12
CA PHE A 86 -5.40 -0.70 -12.59
C PHE A 86 -5.03 -1.06 -11.16
N GLY A 87 -6.00 -1.57 -10.40
CA GLY A 87 -5.78 -1.95 -9.00
C GLY A 87 -5.76 -3.46 -8.78
N LEU A 88 -4.96 -3.91 -7.83
CA LEU A 88 -4.98 -5.26 -7.28
C LEU A 88 -5.17 -5.20 -5.77
N ASP A 89 -6.04 -6.05 -5.24
CA ASP A 89 -6.20 -6.24 -3.80
C ASP A 89 -6.43 -7.72 -3.47
N VAL A 90 -6.01 -8.14 -2.29
CA VAL A 90 -6.18 -9.53 -1.84
C VAL A 90 -7.62 -9.82 -1.44
N SER A 91 -8.40 -8.81 -1.02
CA SER A 91 -9.79 -8.91 -0.58
C SER A 91 -10.75 -8.83 -1.77
N PRO A 92 -11.55 -9.86 -2.04
CA PRO A 92 -12.63 -9.79 -3.04
C PRO A 92 -13.64 -8.67 -2.80
N ALA A 93 -13.98 -8.39 -1.52
CA ALA A 93 -14.92 -7.32 -1.19
C ALA A 93 -14.34 -5.93 -1.46
N MET A 94 -13.04 -5.72 -1.21
CA MET A 94 -12.36 -4.47 -1.60
C MET A 94 -12.35 -4.29 -3.12
N VAL A 95 -12.05 -5.35 -3.88
CA VAL A 95 -12.09 -5.32 -5.35
C VAL A 95 -13.49 -4.96 -5.86
N ALA A 96 -14.54 -5.61 -5.33
CA ALA A 96 -15.91 -5.32 -5.72
C ALA A 96 -16.29 -3.85 -5.43
N LEU A 97 -15.90 -3.36 -4.25
CA LEU A 97 -16.15 -2.00 -3.83
C LEU A 97 -15.35 -0.98 -4.67
N ALA A 98 -14.09 -1.28 -4.99
CA ALA A 98 -13.27 -0.44 -5.86
C ALA A 98 -13.89 -0.30 -7.26
N CYS A 99 -14.42 -1.40 -7.84
CA CYS A 99 -15.17 -1.37 -9.11
C CYS A 99 -16.43 -0.50 -9.01
N GLU A 100 -17.17 -0.60 -7.90
CA GLU A 100 -18.38 0.22 -7.68
C GLU A 100 -18.03 1.72 -7.63
N LEU A 101 -17.01 2.07 -6.86
CA LEU A 101 -16.62 3.46 -6.60
C LEU A 101 -15.86 4.11 -7.78
N ASN A 102 -15.22 3.31 -8.63
CA ASN A 102 -14.40 3.80 -9.74
C ASN A 102 -14.72 3.04 -11.05
N PRO A 103 -15.92 3.21 -11.63
CA PRO A 103 -16.40 2.40 -12.77
C PRO A 103 -15.59 2.60 -14.07
N ALA A 104 -14.74 3.61 -14.16
CA ALA A 104 -13.85 3.86 -15.28
C ALA A 104 -12.52 3.09 -15.22
N MET A 105 -12.27 2.39 -14.12
CA MET A 105 -11.02 1.69 -13.86
C MET A 105 -11.22 0.18 -13.77
N ARG A 106 -10.12 -0.56 -13.86
CA ARG A 106 -10.11 -2.02 -13.71
C ARG A 106 -9.49 -2.39 -12.36
N PHE A 107 -10.14 -3.32 -11.64
CA PHE A 107 -9.65 -3.88 -10.40
C PHE A 107 -9.78 -5.40 -10.44
N GLU A 108 -8.77 -6.09 -9.89
CA GLU A 108 -8.72 -7.56 -9.87
C GLU A 108 -8.21 -8.03 -8.51
N GLN A 109 -8.55 -9.27 -8.16
CA GLN A 109 -7.96 -9.89 -6.99
C GLN A 109 -6.50 -10.28 -7.26
N GLY A 110 -5.62 -9.99 -6.30
CA GLY A 110 -4.20 -10.34 -6.39
C GLY A 110 -3.50 -10.30 -5.04
N ASP A 111 -2.55 -11.20 -4.87
CA ASP A 111 -1.69 -11.27 -3.68
C ASP A 111 -0.30 -10.73 -4.05
N LEU A 112 0.18 -9.75 -3.30
CA LEU A 112 1.49 -9.12 -3.54
C LEU A 112 2.68 -10.09 -3.38
N ARG A 113 2.46 -11.24 -2.75
CA ARG A 113 3.46 -12.32 -2.61
C ARG A 113 3.60 -13.18 -3.87
N ALA A 114 2.56 -13.19 -4.73
CA ALA A 114 2.52 -14.02 -5.94
C ALA A 114 1.55 -13.39 -6.96
N LEU A 115 2.03 -12.46 -7.76
CA LEU A 115 1.22 -11.72 -8.73
C LEU A 115 0.97 -12.54 -10.00
N SER A 116 -0.29 -12.65 -10.40
CA SER A 116 -0.69 -13.26 -11.68
C SER A 116 -0.41 -12.34 -12.87
N LEU A 117 0.68 -11.58 -12.82
CA LEU A 117 1.15 -10.68 -13.87
C LEU A 117 2.39 -11.25 -14.55
N PRO A 118 2.54 -11.09 -15.88
CA PRO A 118 3.78 -11.46 -16.56
C PRO A 118 4.98 -10.69 -16.01
N ALA A 119 6.18 -11.28 -16.11
CA ALA A 119 7.41 -10.55 -15.87
C ALA A 119 7.52 -9.37 -16.86
N ASP A 120 8.18 -8.31 -16.42
CA ASP A 120 8.48 -7.13 -17.25
C ASP A 120 7.25 -6.53 -17.96
N SER A 121 6.10 -6.48 -17.27
CA SER A 121 4.81 -6.06 -17.84
C SER A 121 4.30 -4.72 -17.31
N GLN A 122 4.86 -4.21 -16.19
CA GLN A 122 4.44 -2.96 -15.59
C GLN A 122 5.57 -1.92 -15.64
N VAL A 123 5.24 -0.67 -15.96
CA VAL A 123 6.22 0.43 -15.94
C VAL A 123 6.32 1.10 -14.57
N GLY A 124 5.32 0.92 -13.73
CA GLY A 124 5.28 1.46 -12.38
C GLY A 124 4.37 0.66 -11.46
N ILE A 125 4.71 0.63 -10.19
CA ILE A 125 3.88 0.10 -9.10
C ILE A 125 3.81 1.17 -8.01
N VAL A 126 2.59 1.45 -7.54
CA VAL A 126 2.40 2.14 -6.27
C VAL A 126 1.80 1.16 -5.27
N SER A 127 2.27 1.18 -4.02
CA SER A 127 1.76 0.30 -2.97
C SER A 127 1.78 1.06 -1.64
N PHE A 128 0.61 1.58 -1.27
CA PHE A 128 0.43 2.39 -0.07
C PHE A 128 -0.21 1.55 1.02
N TYR A 129 0.54 1.36 2.12
CA TYR A 129 0.12 0.67 3.35
C TYR A 129 -0.35 -0.79 3.16
N SER A 130 0.08 -1.48 2.09
CA SER A 130 -0.25 -2.89 1.87
C SER A 130 0.87 -3.84 2.34
N LEU A 131 2.13 -3.49 2.10
CA LEU A 131 3.30 -4.29 2.51
C LEU A 131 3.39 -4.46 4.04
N ILE A 132 2.80 -3.55 4.81
CA ILE A 132 2.75 -3.60 6.27
C ILE A 132 2.01 -4.83 6.82
N HIS A 133 1.20 -5.50 6.00
CA HIS A 133 0.46 -6.69 6.40
C HIS A 133 1.25 -7.99 6.20
N LEU A 134 2.48 -7.90 5.76
CA LEU A 134 3.40 -9.04 5.67
C LEU A 134 4.18 -9.22 6.97
N GLU A 135 4.51 -10.47 7.27
CA GLU A 135 5.61 -10.73 8.21
C GLU A 135 6.90 -10.12 7.66
N ARG A 136 7.76 -9.67 8.58
CA ARG A 136 9.06 -9.08 8.22
C ARG A 136 9.90 -10.01 7.34
N SER A 137 9.81 -11.32 7.58
CA SER A 137 10.49 -12.36 6.81
C SER A 137 10.01 -12.49 5.36
N GLU A 138 8.79 -12.03 5.06
CA GLU A 138 8.18 -12.10 3.72
C GLU A 138 8.50 -10.87 2.86
N ALA A 139 8.88 -9.74 3.48
CA ALA A 139 9.00 -8.44 2.82
C ALA A 139 9.96 -8.46 1.62
N GLU A 140 11.15 -9.06 1.77
CA GLU A 140 12.13 -9.17 0.69
C GLU A 140 11.61 -10.02 -0.48
N GLY A 141 10.93 -11.15 -0.17
CA GLY A 141 10.32 -12.01 -1.18
C GLY A 141 9.25 -11.29 -1.98
N ALA A 142 8.39 -10.53 -1.31
CA ALA A 142 7.38 -9.70 -1.95
C ALA A 142 8.00 -8.62 -2.84
N LEU A 143 9.04 -7.92 -2.38
CA LEU A 143 9.75 -6.93 -3.19
C LEU A 143 10.39 -7.54 -4.44
N ARG A 144 10.93 -8.77 -4.36
CA ARG A 144 11.42 -9.50 -5.54
C ARG A 144 10.31 -9.82 -6.54
N GLU A 145 9.11 -10.13 -6.04
CA GLU A 145 7.94 -10.34 -6.91
C GLU A 145 7.52 -9.03 -7.60
N LEU A 146 7.58 -7.87 -6.90
CA LEU A 146 7.35 -6.56 -7.52
C LEU A 146 8.42 -6.26 -8.58
N ALA A 147 9.70 -6.56 -8.29
CA ALA A 147 10.76 -6.41 -9.27
C ALA A 147 10.55 -7.31 -10.50
N ARG A 148 10.07 -8.55 -10.31
CA ARG A 148 9.79 -9.47 -11.42
C ARG A 148 8.79 -8.88 -12.42
N VAL A 149 7.72 -8.24 -11.95
CA VAL A 149 6.66 -7.72 -12.83
C VAL A 149 6.96 -6.35 -13.42
N LEU A 150 7.86 -5.57 -12.80
CA LEU A 150 8.32 -4.30 -13.35
C LEU A 150 9.27 -4.54 -14.53
N VAL A 151 9.19 -3.69 -15.54
CA VAL A 151 10.22 -3.60 -16.59
C VAL A 151 11.53 -3.05 -16.01
N SER A 152 12.68 -3.32 -16.65
CA SER A 152 13.92 -2.62 -16.28
C SER A 152 13.72 -1.10 -16.42
N GLY A 153 14.15 -0.34 -15.42
CA GLY A 153 13.86 1.10 -15.32
C GLY A 153 12.43 1.43 -14.88
N GLY A 154 11.62 0.42 -14.50
CA GLY A 154 10.30 0.60 -13.90
C GLY A 154 10.39 1.15 -12.48
N LEU A 155 9.43 1.97 -12.10
CA LEU A 155 9.41 2.70 -10.82
C LEU A 155 8.51 2.02 -9.78
N LEU A 156 9.04 1.81 -8.59
CA LEU A 156 8.30 1.43 -7.39
C LEU A 156 8.17 2.64 -6.45
N LEU A 157 6.94 2.89 -5.96
CA LEU A 157 6.67 3.85 -4.89
C LEU A 157 5.89 3.16 -3.77
N LEU A 158 6.50 3.11 -2.60
CA LEU A 158 5.93 2.51 -1.39
C LEU A 158 5.56 3.59 -0.37
N ALA A 159 4.48 3.35 0.39
CA ALA A 159 4.19 4.06 1.63
C ALA A 159 3.92 3.04 2.75
N PHE A 160 4.50 3.27 3.93
CA PHE A 160 4.40 2.37 5.08
C PHE A 160 4.56 3.10 6.41
N HIS A 161 4.23 2.41 7.50
CA HIS A 161 4.45 2.91 8.86
C HIS A 161 5.90 2.71 9.28
N GLY A 162 6.55 3.79 9.72
CA GLY A 162 7.91 3.77 10.23
C GLY A 162 7.99 3.36 11.69
N GLY A 163 9.01 2.58 12.04
CA GLY A 163 9.26 2.16 13.42
C GLY A 163 9.84 0.75 13.53
N GLU A 164 9.77 0.21 14.73
CA GLU A 164 10.18 -1.16 15.06
C GLU A 164 8.98 -1.96 15.58
N GLY A 165 9.03 -3.30 15.45
CA GLY A 165 7.96 -4.18 15.89
C GLY A 165 6.73 -4.14 14.99
N ALA A 166 5.56 -4.25 15.59
CA ALA A 166 4.27 -4.22 14.91
C ALA A 166 3.24 -3.48 15.77
N VAL A 167 2.14 -3.08 15.15
CA VAL A 167 0.93 -2.62 15.85
C VAL A 167 -0.18 -3.62 15.62
N HIS A 168 -1.00 -3.80 16.65
CA HIS A 168 -2.15 -4.69 16.63
C HIS A 168 -3.41 -3.88 16.96
N ALA A 169 -4.46 -4.08 16.21
CA ALA A 169 -5.78 -3.54 16.51
C ALA A 169 -6.77 -4.69 16.69
N ASP A 170 -7.35 -4.82 17.88
CA ASP A 170 -8.49 -5.68 18.15
C ASP A 170 -9.78 -4.97 17.72
N ASP A 171 -10.79 -5.77 17.36
CA ASP A 171 -12.12 -5.26 16.98
C ASP A 171 -12.09 -4.08 15.98
N TRP A 172 -11.26 -4.22 14.97
CA TRP A 172 -11.01 -3.16 13.99
C TRP A 172 -12.31 -2.70 13.32
N PHE A 173 -12.57 -1.41 13.35
CA PHE A 173 -13.83 -0.78 12.96
C PHE A 173 -15.07 -1.27 13.72
N GLY A 174 -14.96 -1.91 14.90
CA GLY A 174 -16.10 -2.47 15.61
C GLY A 174 -16.74 -3.67 14.91
N HIS A 175 -16.00 -4.38 14.07
CA HIS A 175 -16.49 -5.50 13.26
C HIS A 175 -16.00 -6.89 13.71
N GLY A 176 -15.45 -6.99 14.93
CA GLY A 176 -14.96 -8.24 15.49
C GLY A 176 -13.81 -8.87 14.69
N VAL A 177 -12.99 -8.06 14.04
CA VAL A 177 -11.79 -8.50 13.33
C VAL A 177 -10.57 -7.79 13.88
N SER A 178 -9.45 -8.50 13.92
CA SER A 178 -8.15 -7.92 14.27
C SER A 178 -7.27 -7.75 13.03
N VAL A 179 -6.35 -6.80 13.13
CA VAL A 179 -5.35 -6.56 12.09
C VAL A 179 -4.01 -6.23 12.72
N ASP A 180 -2.97 -6.81 12.15
CA ASP A 180 -1.57 -6.50 12.47
C ASP A 180 -0.93 -5.66 11.35
N ALA A 181 -0.04 -4.76 11.73
CA ALA A 181 0.77 -4.01 10.78
C ALA A 181 2.23 -3.95 11.25
N THR A 182 3.13 -4.46 10.42
CA THR A 182 4.58 -4.37 10.64
C THR A 182 5.04 -2.93 10.47
N LEU A 183 5.85 -2.45 11.42
CA LEU A 183 6.56 -1.20 11.30
C LEU A 183 7.95 -1.48 10.71
N TYR A 184 8.36 -0.72 9.70
CA TYR A 184 9.67 -0.86 9.08
C TYR A 184 10.52 0.37 9.31
N ARG A 185 11.81 0.18 9.64
CA ARG A 185 12.76 1.28 9.62
C ARG A 185 13.11 1.65 8.17
N PRO A 186 13.41 2.94 7.90
CA PRO A 186 13.83 3.40 6.56
C PRO A 186 15.06 2.66 6.01
N ASP A 187 16.08 2.44 6.84
CA ASP A 187 17.33 1.74 6.48
C ASP A 187 17.10 0.26 6.17
N GLU A 188 16.22 -0.37 6.93
CA GLU A 188 15.79 -1.75 6.70
C GLU A 188 15.07 -1.91 5.36
N MET A 189 14.11 -1.03 5.05
CA MET A 189 13.41 -1.06 3.77
C MET A 189 14.37 -0.81 2.60
N ALA A 190 15.33 0.10 2.74
CA ALA A 190 16.38 0.29 1.74
C ALA A 190 17.14 -1.01 1.46
N THR A 191 17.54 -1.72 2.52
CA THR A 191 18.24 -3.00 2.41
C THR A 191 17.42 -4.05 1.66
N TYR A 192 16.13 -4.18 1.99
CA TYR A 192 15.23 -5.12 1.30
C TYR A 192 15.01 -4.75 -0.18
N MET A 193 14.84 -3.47 -0.49
CA MET A 193 14.70 -3.01 -1.86
C MET A 193 15.98 -3.28 -2.68
N GLU A 194 17.16 -3.02 -2.12
CA GLU A 194 18.43 -3.28 -2.79
C GLU A 194 18.66 -4.77 -3.04
N ALA A 195 18.32 -5.64 -2.07
CA ALA A 195 18.36 -7.09 -2.18
C ALA A 195 17.35 -7.65 -3.21
N ALA A 196 16.28 -6.91 -3.47
CA ALA A 196 15.25 -7.21 -4.46
C ALA A 196 15.50 -6.55 -5.83
N ASP A 197 16.73 -6.15 -6.13
CA ASP A 197 17.17 -5.57 -7.41
C ASP A 197 16.63 -4.16 -7.74
N PHE A 198 16.32 -3.38 -6.70
CA PHE A 198 16.01 -1.96 -6.88
C PHE A 198 17.23 -1.06 -6.64
N ALA A 199 17.38 -0.03 -7.46
CA ALA A 199 18.20 1.14 -7.12
C ALA A 199 17.31 2.10 -6.32
N VAL A 200 17.55 2.22 -5.02
CA VAL A 200 16.81 3.14 -4.15
C VAL A 200 17.15 4.57 -4.51
N GLU A 201 16.16 5.36 -4.91
CA GLU A 201 16.34 6.77 -5.29
C GLU A 201 16.08 7.72 -4.14
N ALA A 202 15.08 7.41 -3.31
CA ALA A 202 14.71 8.23 -2.16
C ALA A 202 14.01 7.41 -1.08
N ILE A 203 14.32 7.73 0.18
CA ILE A 203 13.48 7.36 1.33
C ILE A 203 13.23 8.62 2.13
N THR A 204 11.97 8.94 2.36
CA THR A 204 11.55 10.14 3.07
C THR A 204 10.60 9.78 4.19
N SER A 205 10.81 10.37 5.36
CA SER A 205 9.90 10.21 6.51
C SER A 205 9.26 11.54 6.84
N ARG A 206 7.99 11.50 7.26
CA ARG A 206 7.32 12.63 7.91
C ARG A 206 6.62 12.20 9.19
N PRO A 207 6.39 13.13 10.13
CA PRO A 207 5.48 12.88 11.25
C PRO A 207 4.06 12.63 10.72
N PRO A 208 3.23 11.89 11.48
CA PRO A 208 1.83 11.74 11.14
C PRO A 208 1.10 13.09 11.20
N TYR A 209 0.06 13.25 10.40
CA TYR A 209 -0.92 14.32 10.62
C TYR A 209 -1.73 14.03 11.89
N GLU A 210 -2.38 15.02 12.47
CA GLU A 210 -3.18 14.85 13.71
C GLU A 210 -4.27 13.79 13.61
N PHE A 211 -4.82 13.59 12.42
CA PHE A 211 -5.87 12.61 12.14
C PHE A 211 -5.34 11.25 11.73
N GLU A 212 -4.05 11.05 11.61
CA GLU A 212 -3.43 9.77 11.26
C GLU A 212 -3.04 8.99 12.51
N TYR A 213 -2.90 7.67 12.37
CA TYR A 213 -2.26 6.83 13.38
C TYR A 213 -0.86 7.37 13.72
N GLN A 214 -0.51 7.43 15.02
CA GLN A 214 0.65 8.16 15.51
C GLN A 214 2.00 7.43 15.34
N THR A 215 2.25 6.94 14.13
CA THR A 215 3.57 6.45 13.68
C THR A 215 4.10 7.34 12.56
N PRO A 216 5.43 7.47 12.41
CA PRO A 216 6.00 8.12 11.23
C PRO A 216 5.47 7.49 9.93
N ARG A 217 5.25 8.32 8.93
CA ARG A 217 4.96 7.87 7.57
C ARG A 217 6.26 7.85 6.80
N VAL A 218 6.57 6.70 6.21
CA VAL A 218 7.78 6.52 5.40
C VAL A 218 7.37 6.21 3.96
N TYR A 219 8.06 6.85 3.03
CA TYR A 219 7.88 6.69 1.60
C TYR A 219 9.21 6.29 0.98
N ALA A 220 9.21 5.23 0.19
CA ALA A 220 10.40 4.74 -0.49
C ALA A 220 10.15 4.69 -2.01
N ALA A 221 11.06 5.25 -2.78
CA ALA A 221 11.05 5.18 -4.22
C ALA A 221 12.32 4.49 -4.73
N GLY A 222 12.16 3.58 -5.68
CA GLY A 222 13.26 2.86 -6.30
C GLY A 222 12.94 2.45 -7.72
N VAL A 223 13.99 2.29 -8.50
CA VAL A 223 13.92 1.87 -9.91
C VAL A 223 14.49 0.46 -10.04
N LYS A 224 13.79 -0.43 -10.74
CA LYS A 224 14.31 -1.77 -11.06
C LYS A 224 15.58 -1.64 -11.93
N ARG A 225 16.65 -2.33 -11.54
CA ARG A 225 17.94 -2.39 -12.26
C ARG A 225 17.84 -3.15 -13.58
#